data_c4f807f34f95fc0ab983fde7fe8400d8
#
_entry.id   c4f807f34f95fc0ab983fde7fe8400d8
#
_cell.length_a   1.000
_cell.length_b   1.000
_cell.length_c   1.000
_cell.angle_alpha   90.00
_cell.angle_beta   90.00
_cell.angle_gamma   90.00
#
_symmetry.space_group_name_H-M   'P 1'
#
loop_
_entity.id
_entity.type
_entity.pdbx_description
1 polymer ?
#
loop_
_entity_poly.entity_id
_entity_poly.type
_entity_poly.pdbx_seq_one_letter_code
_entity_poly.pdbx_strand_id
1 'polypeptide(L)'
;DGGPPGDGDAAARPGADGAGEPQAGPGGGAGEQVPARASEPFRTKVLSVPGVGEGAAGRRSRARTERGRTTGAHRPRGALTKLHLAATVRAAAPHQRVRGRSGPGLVVRRDDLRQAVREGHESNLVLFVVDASGSMAARQRMSAVKGAVLSLLLDAYRRRDKVGLVTFRGTAAEVALPPTSSVDVAAARLESLPTGGRTPLAAGLLRAHDVLRVERLRDPARRPLVVVVTDGRATGGPEPVALAGRAARLLAAEGTACVVVDCEAGPVRLGLAGQLADELGGTAVTPAELRADSIAGVVRDVQGAGTRRAA
;
A
#
# COMPACT_ATOMS: atom_id res chain seq x y z
N ASP A 1 -65.55 -40.02 -45.55
CA ASP A 1 -66.13 -41.26 -45.36
C ASP A 1 -65.56 -42.01 -44.16
N GLY A 2 -66.35 -42.19 -43.16
CA GLY A 2 -66.27 -43.35 -42.30
C GLY A 2 -65.48 -43.18 -40.99
N GLY A 3 -66.17 -42.68 -39.98
CA GLY A 3 -65.76 -42.76 -38.57
C GLY A 3 -66.05 -44.11 -37.91
N PRO A 4 -66.30 -44.17 -36.57
CA PRO A 4 -65.45 -44.76 -35.54
C PRO A 4 -66.12 -46.08 -35.05
N PRO A 5 -66.11 -46.57 -33.81
CA PRO A 5 -65.32 -46.41 -32.58
C PRO A 5 -64.88 -47.74 -31.96
N GLY A 6 -64.38 -47.75 -30.72
CA GLY A 6 -64.29 -49.00 -29.95
C GLY A 6 -63.57 -48.87 -28.62
N ASP A 7 -64.34 -48.80 -27.58
CA ASP A 7 -64.02 -48.88 -26.15
C ASP A 7 -63.32 -50.20 -25.73
N GLY A 8 -62.62 -50.13 -24.57
CA GLY A 8 -62.20 -51.36 -23.87
C GLY A 8 -61.26 -51.09 -22.69
N ASP A 9 -61.78 -50.66 -21.62
CA ASP A 9 -61.69 -50.96 -20.19
C ASP A 9 -60.78 -52.13 -19.77
N ALA A 10 -59.98 -51.91 -18.72
CA ALA A 10 -59.76 -52.67 -17.51
C ALA A 10 -58.39 -52.56 -16.86
N ALA A 11 -58.40 -51.92 -15.74
CA ALA A 11 -57.75 -52.23 -14.45
C ALA A 11 -56.58 -53.23 -14.36
N ALA A 12 -55.49 -52.78 -13.73
CA ALA A 12 -54.92 -53.36 -12.49
C ALA A 12 -53.63 -52.65 -12.06
N ARG A 13 -53.56 -52.26 -10.80
CA ARG A 13 -52.32 -51.94 -10.00
C ARG A 13 -51.86 -53.29 -9.37
N PRO A 14 -50.68 -53.34 -8.59
CA PRO A 14 -49.57 -52.40 -8.32
C PRO A 14 -48.19 -53.09 -8.41
N GLY A 15 -47.11 -52.30 -8.25
CA GLY A 15 -45.78 -52.84 -8.02
C GLY A 15 -44.75 -51.74 -7.77
N ALA A 16 -44.20 -51.79 -6.58
CA ALA A 16 -43.32 -50.80 -5.92
C ALA A 16 -41.86 -50.71 -6.45
N ASP A 17 -41.22 -49.67 -6.00
CA ASP A 17 -39.78 -49.47 -5.77
C ASP A 17 -38.83 -49.19 -6.96
N GLY A 18 -38.26 -48.02 -6.90
CA GLY A 18 -37.12 -47.56 -7.73
C GLY A 18 -36.81 -46.10 -7.49
N ALA A 19 -36.29 -45.78 -6.30
CA ALA A 19 -35.74 -44.44 -6.03
C ALA A 19 -34.53 -44.19 -6.90
N GLY A 20 -34.68 -43.40 -7.97
CA GLY A 20 -33.62 -42.84 -8.74
C GLY A 20 -33.31 -41.44 -8.22
N GLU A 21 -32.19 -41.30 -7.51
CA GLU A 21 -31.66 -39.99 -7.15
C GLU A 21 -31.31 -39.21 -8.41
N PRO A 22 -31.64 -37.92 -8.49
CA PRO A 22 -31.09 -37.06 -9.56
C PRO A 22 -29.64 -36.73 -9.23
N GLN A 23 -28.69 -37.25 -9.99
CA GLN A 23 -27.32 -36.82 -10.04
C GLN A 23 -27.27 -35.33 -10.40
N ALA A 24 -26.97 -34.52 -9.40
CA ALA A 24 -26.61 -33.11 -9.60
C ALA A 24 -25.26 -33.02 -10.32
N GLY A 25 -25.25 -32.59 -11.57
CA GLY A 25 -24.05 -32.23 -12.31
C GLY A 25 -23.36 -31.08 -11.63
N PRO A 26 -22.00 -30.97 -11.71
CA PRO A 26 -21.26 -29.89 -11.10
C PRO A 26 -21.35 -28.63 -11.96
N GLY A 27 -22.44 -27.91 -11.81
CA GLY A 27 -22.60 -26.55 -12.28
C GLY A 27 -22.04 -25.58 -11.22
N GLY A 28 -20.70 -25.46 -11.13
CA GLY A 28 -20.06 -24.50 -10.26
C GLY A 28 -20.19 -23.07 -10.80
N GLY A 29 -21.34 -22.46 -10.68
CA GLY A 29 -21.51 -21.02 -10.75
C GLY A 29 -20.81 -20.42 -9.53
N ALA A 30 -19.66 -19.77 -9.72
CA ALA A 30 -19.02 -18.95 -8.71
C ALA A 30 -19.96 -17.76 -8.40
N GLY A 31 -20.89 -17.99 -7.46
CA GLY A 31 -21.80 -16.95 -6.98
C GLY A 31 -20.99 -15.77 -6.46
N GLU A 32 -21.26 -14.62 -6.99
CA GLU A 32 -20.73 -13.34 -6.53
C GLU A 32 -21.15 -13.16 -5.07
N GLN A 33 -20.21 -13.25 -4.15
CA GLN A 33 -20.51 -13.16 -2.72
C GLN A 33 -20.83 -11.72 -2.35
N VAL A 34 -21.88 -11.52 -1.58
CA VAL A 34 -22.26 -10.22 -1.01
C VAL A 34 -21.06 -9.59 -0.29
N PRO A 35 -20.72 -8.34 -0.57
CA PRO A 35 -19.57 -7.68 0.04
C PRO A 35 -19.62 -7.71 1.57
N ALA A 36 -18.54 -8.12 2.21
CA ALA A 36 -18.42 -8.04 3.66
C ALA A 36 -18.30 -6.58 4.08
N ARG A 37 -19.00 -6.18 5.13
CA ARG A 37 -18.83 -4.84 5.72
C ARG A 37 -17.44 -4.73 6.36
N ALA A 38 -16.85 -3.54 6.27
CA ALA A 38 -15.60 -3.24 6.96
C ALA A 38 -15.81 -3.29 8.49
N SER A 39 -14.82 -3.79 9.22
CA SER A 39 -14.78 -3.64 10.68
C SER A 39 -14.53 -2.18 11.04
N GLU A 40 -14.79 -1.81 12.31
CA GLU A 40 -14.53 -0.45 12.77
C GLU A 40 -13.07 -0.03 12.54
N PRO A 41 -12.84 1.19 12.00
CA PRO A 41 -11.49 1.69 11.81
C PRO A 41 -10.79 1.93 13.15
N PHE A 42 -9.49 1.71 13.16
CA PHE A 42 -8.64 1.88 14.34
C PHE A 42 -7.48 2.84 14.03
N ARG A 43 -6.78 3.30 15.07
CA ARG A 43 -5.57 4.11 14.91
C ARG A 43 -4.43 3.24 14.41
N THR A 44 -3.89 3.56 13.23
CA THR A 44 -2.79 2.81 12.61
C THR A 44 -1.43 3.36 13.02
N LYS A 45 -0.41 2.50 12.95
CA LYS A 45 0.98 2.95 12.90
C LYS A 45 1.25 3.74 11.63
N VAL A 46 2.19 4.68 11.75
CA VAL A 46 2.61 5.47 10.61
C VAL A 46 3.50 4.65 9.69
N LEU A 47 2.99 4.34 8.52
CA LEU A 47 3.80 3.83 7.43
C LEU A 47 4.45 5.02 6.72
N SER A 48 5.77 5.07 6.63
CA SER A 48 6.52 6.17 6.00
C SER A 48 7.47 5.66 4.94
N VAL A 49 7.73 6.49 3.92
CA VAL A 49 8.77 6.19 2.93
C VAL A 49 10.14 6.46 3.57
N PRO A 50 11.09 5.50 3.50
CA PRO A 50 12.43 5.68 4.04
C PRO A 50 13.18 6.85 3.40
N GLY A 51 14.15 7.41 4.13
CA GLY A 51 14.98 8.51 3.64
C GLY A 51 14.31 9.89 3.73
N VAL A 52 14.97 10.89 3.14
CA VAL A 52 14.53 12.29 3.12
C VAL A 52 14.13 12.65 1.70
N GLY A 53 12.88 13.03 1.49
CA GLY A 53 12.32 13.45 0.20
C GLY A 53 12.46 14.95 -0.05
N GLU A 54 11.98 15.38 -1.21
CA GLU A 54 11.89 16.78 -1.64
C GLU A 54 10.49 17.10 -2.20
N GLY A 55 9.49 16.37 -1.72
CA GLY A 55 8.13 16.40 -2.23
C GLY A 55 7.24 17.52 -1.67
N ALA A 56 5.97 17.47 -2.05
CA ALA A 56 4.96 18.44 -1.63
C ALA A 56 4.75 18.42 -0.11
N ALA A 57 4.51 19.59 0.48
CA ALA A 57 4.29 19.70 1.92
C ALA A 57 3.14 18.80 2.42
N GLY A 58 3.40 18.03 3.46
CA GLY A 58 2.47 17.07 4.06
C GLY A 58 2.87 16.68 5.47
N ARG A 59 2.47 15.50 5.91
CA ARG A 59 2.69 15.04 7.29
C ARG A 59 3.13 13.58 7.41
N ARG A 60 3.50 12.92 6.30
CA ARG A 60 3.85 11.49 6.34
C ARG A 60 5.35 11.24 6.51
N SER A 61 6.13 11.53 5.50
CA SER A 61 7.54 11.17 5.44
C SER A 61 8.44 12.39 5.60
N ARG A 62 9.68 12.18 6.06
CA ARG A 62 10.66 13.27 6.19
C ARG A 62 11.04 13.79 4.81
N ALA A 63 11.11 15.10 4.70
CA ALA A 63 11.51 15.77 3.47
C ALA A 63 12.28 17.07 3.75
N ARG A 64 13.09 17.48 2.78
CA ARG A 64 13.62 18.84 2.73
C ARG A 64 12.51 19.77 2.30
N THR A 65 12.21 20.76 3.13
CA THR A 65 11.10 21.68 2.91
C THR A 65 11.52 23.12 3.19
N GLU A 66 10.83 24.07 2.59
CA GLU A 66 11.07 25.49 2.91
C GLU A 66 10.64 25.85 4.34
N ARG A 67 9.66 25.13 4.86
CA ARG A 67 9.11 25.31 6.20
C ARG A 67 9.41 24.06 7.03
N GLY A 68 10.30 24.18 8.01
CA GLY A 68 10.67 23.04 8.84
C GLY A 68 11.77 23.42 9.82
N ARG A 69 12.21 22.45 10.60
CA ARG A 69 13.33 22.62 11.53
C ARG A 69 14.64 22.70 10.74
N THR A 70 15.50 23.65 11.09
CA THR A 70 16.85 23.71 10.52
C THR A 70 17.70 22.58 11.09
N THR A 71 18.18 21.70 10.21
CA THR A 71 18.97 20.51 10.56
C THR A 71 20.42 20.61 10.15
N GLY A 72 20.75 21.57 9.27
CA GLY A 72 22.12 21.75 8.80
C GLY A 72 22.29 23.01 7.97
N ALA A 73 23.48 23.15 7.40
CA ALA A 73 23.85 24.26 6.50
C ALA A 73 24.85 23.77 5.45
N HIS A 74 24.76 24.32 4.24
CA HIS A 74 25.72 24.08 3.16
C HIS A 74 26.06 25.37 2.42
N ARG A 75 27.10 25.36 1.58
CA ARG A 75 27.37 26.48 0.65
C ARG A 75 26.24 26.57 -0.37
N PRO A 76 25.73 27.79 -0.68
CA PRO A 76 24.76 27.98 -1.75
C PRO A 76 25.31 27.47 -3.09
N ARG A 77 24.53 26.73 -3.85
CA ARG A 77 24.87 26.24 -5.21
C ARG A 77 24.17 27.07 -6.30
N GLY A 78 23.69 28.25 -5.96
CA GLY A 78 22.96 29.17 -6.83
C GLY A 78 22.48 30.36 -6.04
N ALA A 79 21.28 30.84 -6.29
CA ALA A 79 20.68 31.92 -5.50
C ALA A 79 20.49 31.46 -4.05
N LEU A 80 20.82 32.33 -3.10
CA LEU A 80 20.65 32.10 -1.67
C LEU A 80 19.14 32.15 -1.35
N THR A 81 18.56 31.04 -0.96
CA THR A 81 17.14 31.00 -0.60
C THR A 81 16.92 31.39 0.86
N LYS A 82 17.68 30.83 1.79
CA LYS A 82 17.56 31.11 3.22
C LYS A 82 18.92 31.07 3.94
N LEU A 83 19.34 32.18 4.50
CA LEU A 83 20.61 32.27 5.21
C LEU A 83 20.57 31.48 6.53
N HIS A 84 21.62 30.69 6.79
CA HIS A 84 21.89 30.09 8.09
C HIS A 84 22.90 30.97 8.83
N LEU A 85 22.42 31.94 9.62
CA LEU A 85 23.25 33.00 10.24
C LEU A 85 24.39 32.38 11.06
N ALA A 86 24.14 31.49 11.99
CA ALA A 86 25.17 30.91 12.86
C ALA A 86 26.27 30.16 12.08
N ALA A 87 25.91 29.42 11.03
CA ALA A 87 26.90 28.74 10.20
C ALA A 87 27.70 29.71 9.33
N THR A 88 27.11 30.81 8.86
CA THR A 88 27.77 31.88 8.13
C THR A 88 28.77 32.61 9.03
N VAL A 89 28.37 32.98 10.23
CA VAL A 89 29.26 33.58 11.24
C VAL A 89 30.44 32.65 11.55
N ARG A 90 30.16 31.35 11.78
CA ARG A 90 31.21 30.35 12.06
C ARG A 90 32.17 30.18 10.86
N ALA A 91 31.67 30.27 9.63
CA ALA A 91 32.51 30.22 8.44
C ALA A 91 33.38 31.49 8.26
N ALA A 92 32.86 32.67 8.61
CA ALA A 92 33.59 33.95 8.50
C ALA A 92 34.60 34.16 9.62
N ALA A 93 34.36 33.65 10.82
CA ALA A 93 35.14 33.90 12.03
C ALA A 93 36.66 33.63 11.90
N PRO A 94 37.15 32.52 11.30
CA PRO A 94 38.58 32.25 11.17
C PRO A 94 39.34 33.27 10.31
N HIS A 95 38.65 33.98 9.43
CA HIS A 95 39.23 34.81 8.40
C HIS A 95 39.33 36.30 8.79
N GLN A 96 38.91 36.69 10.00
CA GLN A 96 38.76 38.08 10.38
C GLN A 96 40.10 38.84 10.40
N ARG A 97 41.17 38.25 10.92
CA ARG A 97 42.53 38.86 10.97
C ARG A 97 43.05 39.11 9.56
N VAL A 98 42.98 38.12 8.68
CA VAL A 98 43.46 38.22 7.28
C VAL A 98 42.65 39.25 6.49
N ARG A 99 41.40 39.49 6.87
CA ARG A 99 40.51 40.47 6.24
C ARG A 99 40.66 41.89 6.78
N GLY A 100 41.63 42.12 7.70
CA GLY A 100 41.91 43.44 8.24
C GLY A 100 40.83 44.01 9.16
N ARG A 101 40.10 43.13 9.89
CA ARG A 101 39.09 43.59 10.85
C ARG A 101 39.72 44.41 11.96
N SER A 102 39.32 45.67 12.10
CA SER A 102 39.82 46.60 13.11
C SER A 102 38.75 47.16 14.07
N GLY A 103 37.50 46.70 14.00
CA GLY A 103 36.40 47.24 14.80
C GLY A 103 35.36 46.21 15.20
N PRO A 104 34.27 46.64 15.89
CA PRO A 104 33.13 45.79 16.18
C PRO A 104 32.48 45.38 14.86
N GLY A 105 31.93 44.18 14.83
CA GLY A 105 31.30 43.61 13.63
C GLY A 105 32.13 42.49 13.00
N LEU A 106 31.55 41.80 12.04
CA LEU A 106 32.15 40.67 11.34
C LEU A 106 32.23 40.98 9.84
N VAL A 107 33.41 40.84 9.25
CA VAL A 107 33.57 40.95 7.79
C VAL A 107 33.16 39.64 7.15
N VAL A 108 31.98 39.62 6.53
CA VAL A 108 31.42 38.45 5.85
C VAL A 108 31.58 38.59 4.35
N ARG A 109 32.15 37.58 3.70
CA ARG A 109 32.29 37.49 2.25
C ARG A 109 31.29 36.49 1.68
N ARG A 110 31.07 36.52 0.37
CA ARG A 110 30.13 35.63 -0.33
C ARG A 110 30.42 34.13 -0.07
N ASP A 111 31.70 33.79 0.04
CA ASP A 111 32.15 32.40 0.29
C ASP A 111 31.85 31.91 1.71
N ASP A 112 31.59 32.83 2.64
CA ASP A 112 31.16 32.44 4.01
C ASP A 112 29.70 32.14 4.12
N LEU A 113 28.90 32.56 3.14
CA LEU A 113 27.46 32.36 3.19
C LEU A 113 27.11 30.87 3.30
N ARG A 114 26.22 30.56 4.19
CA ARG A 114 25.67 29.20 4.38
C ARG A 114 24.17 29.27 4.27
N GLN A 115 23.64 28.41 3.39
CA GLN A 115 22.21 28.21 3.21
C GLN A 115 21.71 27.20 4.22
N ALA A 116 20.60 27.49 4.89
CA ALA A 116 19.98 26.58 5.84
C ALA A 116 19.37 25.37 5.12
N VAL A 117 19.67 24.16 5.61
CA VAL A 117 18.94 22.94 5.30
C VAL A 117 17.80 22.81 6.30
N ARG A 118 16.59 22.72 5.79
CA ARG A 118 15.40 22.56 6.62
C ARG A 118 14.72 21.25 6.30
N GLU A 119 14.28 20.57 7.34
CA GLU A 119 13.52 19.33 7.23
C GLU A 119 12.15 19.50 7.88
N GLY A 120 11.15 19.04 7.19
CA GLY A 120 9.78 18.92 7.61
C GLY A 120 9.22 17.54 7.20
N HIS A 121 7.98 17.53 6.78
CA HIS A 121 7.32 16.33 6.27
C HIS A 121 6.68 16.63 4.92
N GLU A 122 6.62 15.61 4.08
CA GLU A 122 5.94 15.63 2.79
C GLU A 122 4.68 14.76 2.82
N SER A 123 3.81 14.96 1.84
CA SER A 123 2.75 14.05 1.50
C SER A 123 3.24 13.04 0.46
N ASN A 124 2.75 11.80 0.55
CA ASN A 124 3.12 10.73 -0.34
C ASN A 124 1.95 10.30 -1.24
N LEU A 125 2.19 9.42 -2.19
CA LEU A 125 1.17 8.64 -2.85
C LEU A 125 1.08 7.28 -2.15
N VAL A 126 -0.05 6.98 -1.51
CA VAL A 126 -0.31 5.66 -0.93
C VAL A 126 -1.16 4.87 -1.91
N LEU A 127 -0.55 3.88 -2.56
CA LEU A 127 -1.23 3.00 -3.50
C LEU A 127 -1.55 1.66 -2.83
N PHE A 128 -2.83 1.39 -2.60
CA PHE A 128 -3.30 0.11 -2.10
C PHE A 128 -3.43 -0.88 -3.24
N VAL A 129 -2.93 -2.10 -3.03
CA VAL A 129 -3.03 -3.24 -3.95
C VAL A 129 -3.70 -4.37 -3.19
N VAL A 130 -5.00 -4.54 -3.38
CA VAL A 130 -5.85 -5.36 -2.52
C VAL A 130 -6.28 -6.63 -3.22
N ASP A 131 -5.98 -7.74 -2.59
CA ASP A 131 -6.45 -9.05 -2.99
C ASP A 131 -7.95 -9.19 -2.67
N ALA A 132 -8.75 -9.36 -3.71
CA ALA A 132 -10.18 -9.59 -3.63
C ALA A 132 -10.54 -11.03 -4.03
N SER A 133 -9.61 -11.98 -3.97
CA SER A 133 -9.80 -13.38 -4.36
C SER A 133 -10.61 -14.19 -3.36
N GLY A 134 -10.92 -15.43 -3.75
CA GLY A 134 -11.71 -16.35 -2.93
C GLY A 134 -11.01 -16.84 -1.66
N SER A 135 -9.68 -16.88 -1.62
CA SER A 135 -8.91 -17.21 -0.42
C SER A 135 -9.15 -16.21 0.71
N MET A 136 -9.39 -14.95 0.34
CA MET A 136 -9.75 -13.86 1.23
C MET A 136 -11.25 -13.83 1.62
N ALA A 137 -12.09 -14.67 0.98
CA ALA A 137 -13.57 -14.60 1.04
C ALA A 137 -14.20 -15.05 2.36
N ALA A 138 -13.46 -15.59 3.32
CA ALA A 138 -14.03 -15.81 4.66
C ALA A 138 -14.47 -14.44 5.22
N ARG A 139 -15.78 -14.24 5.38
CA ARG A 139 -16.41 -12.94 5.71
C ARG A 139 -15.71 -12.18 6.83
N GLN A 140 -15.30 -12.87 7.88
CA GLN A 140 -14.60 -12.24 9.01
C GLN A 140 -13.21 -11.71 8.62
N ARG A 141 -12.46 -12.43 7.78
CA ARG A 141 -11.15 -12.00 7.29
C ARG A 141 -11.28 -10.76 6.41
N MET A 142 -12.19 -10.79 5.45
CA MET A 142 -12.42 -9.65 4.57
C MET A 142 -12.91 -8.42 5.33
N SER A 143 -13.74 -8.58 6.34
CA SER A 143 -14.15 -7.48 7.22
C SER A 143 -12.97 -6.85 7.96
N ALA A 144 -12.08 -7.66 8.54
CA ALA A 144 -10.88 -7.18 9.21
C ALA A 144 -9.91 -6.48 8.23
N VAL A 145 -9.72 -7.05 7.05
CA VAL A 145 -8.89 -6.46 5.98
C VAL A 145 -9.45 -5.12 5.52
N LYS A 146 -10.73 -5.05 5.21
CA LYS A 146 -11.38 -3.79 4.83
C LYS A 146 -11.27 -2.74 5.95
N GLY A 147 -11.41 -3.14 7.23
CA GLY A 147 -11.21 -2.26 8.37
C GLY A 147 -9.77 -1.75 8.47
N ALA A 148 -8.78 -2.60 8.24
CA ALA A 148 -7.37 -2.19 8.23
C ALA A 148 -7.07 -1.22 7.08
N VAL A 149 -7.55 -1.51 5.87
CA VAL A 149 -7.37 -0.61 4.71
C VAL A 149 -8.08 0.71 4.94
N LEU A 150 -9.31 0.71 5.47
CA LEU A 150 -10.04 1.93 5.82
C LEU A 150 -9.28 2.76 6.87
N SER A 151 -8.69 2.10 7.86
CA SER A 151 -7.86 2.76 8.88
C SER A 151 -6.63 3.44 8.28
N LEU A 152 -5.96 2.77 7.33
CA LEU A 152 -4.82 3.33 6.59
C LEU A 152 -5.24 4.45 5.65
N LEU A 153 -6.42 4.37 5.03
CA LEU A 153 -7.00 5.46 4.21
C LEU A 153 -7.25 6.71 5.06
N LEU A 154 -7.83 6.56 6.25
CA LEU A 154 -8.06 7.67 7.18
C LEU A 154 -6.73 8.28 7.66
N ASP A 155 -5.69 7.46 7.90
CA ASP A 155 -4.35 7.96 8.21
C ASP A 155 -3.77 8.76 7.03
N ALA A 156 -3.92 8.26 5.81
CA ALA A 156 -3.47 8.95 4.60
C ALA A 156 -4.15 10.33 4.44
N TYR A 157 -5.43 10.41 4.68
CA TYR A 157 -6.17 11.68 4.66
C TYR A 157 -5.63 12.70 5.67
N ARG A 158 -5.46 12.28 6.92
CA ARG A 158 -4.91 13.15 7.97
C ARG A 158 -3.51 13.67 7.63
N ARG A 159 -2.78 12.95 6.78
CA ARG A 159 -1.43 13.31 6.33
C ARG A 159 -1.40 14.06 5.01
N ARG A 160 -2.55 14.31 4.39
CA ARG A 160 -2.71 14.99 3.10
C ARG A 160 -2.06 14.23 1.95
N ASP A 161 -2.08 12.89 2.00
CA ASP A 161 -1.58 12.06 0.93
C ASP A 161 -2.58 11.97 -0.23
N LYS A 162 -2.08 11.60 -1.41
CA LYS A 162 -2.91 11.01 -2.44
C LYS A 162 -3.10 9.53 -2.16
N VAL A 163 -4.27 9.01 -2.47
CA VAL A 163 -4.60 7.58 -2.33
C VAL A 163 -5.07 7.02 -3.66
N GLY A 164 -4.64 5.80 -3.98
CA GLY A 164 -5.12 5.03 -5.12
C GLY A 164 -5.43 3.60 -4.69
N LEU A 165 -6.26 2.90 -5.45
CA LEU A 165 -6.67 1.53 -5.17
C LEU A 165 -6.61 0.69 -6.44
N VAL A 166 -5.80 -0.34 -6.40
CA VAL A 166 -5.77 -1.44 -7.37
C VAL A 166 -6.35 -2.66 -6.69
N THR A 167 -7.23 -3.37 -7.37
CA THR A 167 -7.76 -4.65 -6.90
C THR A 167 -7.47 -5.74 -7.90
N PHE A 168 -7.26 -6.96 -7.43
CA PHE A 168 -7.02 -8.10 -8.30
C PHE A 168 -7.81 -9.32 -7.84
N ARG A 169 -8.46 -9.99 -8.79
CA ARG A 169 -9.23 -11.21 -8.60
C ARG A 169 -9.49 -11.94 -9.91
N GLY A 170 -9.82 -13.22 -9.86
CA GLY A 170 -10.13 -14.00 -11.06
C GLY A 170 -8.95 -14.13 -11.99
N THR A 171 -8.91 -13.39 -13.09
CA THR A 171 -7.84 -13.41 -14.09
C THR A 171 -7.18 -12.06 -14.31
N ALA A 172 -7.68 -10.99 -13.69
CA ALA A 172 -7.26 -9.63 -13.99
C ALA A 172 -7.06 -8.76 -12.73
N ALA A 173 -6.43 -7.62 -12.94
CA ALA A 173 -6.34 -6.53 -11.98
C ALA A 173 -6.89 -5.25 -12.59
N GLU A 174 -7.57 -4.46 -11.77
CA GLU A 174 -8.18 -3.19 -12.18
C GLU A 174 -7.78 -2.04 -11.26
N VAL A 175 -7.80 -0.83 -11.77
CA VAL A 175 -7.68 0.39 -10.97
C VAL A 175 -9.08 0.75 -10.47
N ALA A 176 -9.42 0.25 -9.30
CA ALA A 176 -10.72 0.53 -8.67
C ALA A 176 -10.85 2.01 -8.28
N LEU A 177 -9.71 2.67 -7.97
CA LEU A 177 -9.63 4.11 -7.72
C LEU A 177 -8.31 4.67 -8.27
N PRO A 178 -8.36 5.56 -9.27
CA PRO A 178 -7.20 6.35 -9.67
C PRO A 178 -6.69 7.23 -8.52
N PRO A 179 -5.38 7.55 -8.47
CA PRO A 179 -4.81 8.40 -7.43
C PRO A 179 -5.57 9.72 -7.23
N THR A 180 -6.12 9.92 -6.04
CA THR A 180 -6.94 11.07 -5.64
C THR A 180 -6.62 11.51 -4.22
N SER A 181 -7.01 12.73 -3.87
CA SER A 181 -6.98 13.23 -2.49
C SER A 181 -8.32 13.04 -1.74
N SER A 182 -9.34 12.48 -2.40
CA SER A 182 -10.65 12.21 -1.80
C SER A 182 -10.68 10.83 -1.15
N VAL A 183 -10.77 10.80 0.17
CA VAL A 183 -10.85 9.57 0.96
C VAL A 183 -12.25 8.96 0.95
N ASP A 184 -13.29 9.80 0.86
CA ASP A 184 -14.66 9.30 0.85
C ASP A 184 -14.93 8.41 -0.36
N VAL A 185 -14.41 8.82 -1.54
CA VAL A 185 -14.47 8.01 -2.75
C VAL A 185 -13.69 6.70 -2.59
N ALA A 186 -12.53 6.74 -1.94
CA ALA A 186 -11.72 5.55 -1.68
C ALA A 186 -12.42 4.57 -0.73
N ALA A 187 -13.04 5.06 0.34
CA ALA A 187 -13.79 4.26 1.29
C ALA A 187 -15.02 3.60 0.64
N ALA A 188 -15.81 4.36 -0.13
CA ALA A 188 -16.97 3.83 -0.84
C ALA A 188 -16.58 2.73 -1.85
N ARG A 189 -15.46 2.90 -2.57
CA ARG A 189 -14.96 1.89 -3.50
C ARG A 189 -14.51 0.62 -2.78
N LEU A 190 -13.83 0.77 -1.63
CA LEU A 190 -13.40 -0.37 -0.82
C LEU A 190 -14.59 -1.19 -0.29
N GLU A 191 -15.66 -0.53 0.16
CA GLU A 191 -16.85 -1.20 0.66
C GLU A 191 -17.56 -2.00 -0.43
N SER A 192 -17.66 -1.46 -1.64
CA SER A 192 -18.33 -2.09 -2.77
C SER A 192 -17.51 -3.16 -3.49
N LEU A 193 -16.28 -3.47 -3.05
CA LEU A 193 -15.43 -4.46 -3.73
C LEU A 193 -16.06 -5.84 -3.74
N PRO A 194 -16.31 -6.42 -4.92
CA PRO A 194 -16.72 -7.81 -5.06
C PRO A 194 -15.55 -8.74 -4.71
N THR A 195 -15.83 -9.86 -4.10
CA THR A 195 -14.84 -10.84 -3.67
C THR A 195 -15.09 -12.21 -4.30
N GLY A 196 -14.03 -12.97 -4.57
CA GLY A 196 -14.11 -14.30 -5.13
C GLY A 196 -13.14 -14.54 -6.30
N GLY A 197 -13.01 -15.82 -6.69
CA GLY A 197 -12.15 -16.24 -7.79
C GLY A 197 -10.69 -16.48 -7.40
N ARG A 198 -9.82 -16.59 -8.41
CA ARG A 198 -8.38 -16.83 -8.28
C ARG A 198 -7.64 -15.57 -7.85
N THR A 199 -6.36 -15.73 -7.53
CA THR A 199 -5.46 -14.66 -7.05
C THR A 199 -4.39 -14.34 -8.11
N PRO A 200 -4.65 -13.45 -9.10
CA PRO A 200 -3.67 -13.04 -10.09
C PRO A 200 -2.71 -11.98 -9.51
N LEU A 201 -1.90 -12.36 -8.52
CA LEU A 201 -1.02 -11.45 -7.77
C LEU A 201 -0.06 -10.68 -8.69
N ALA A 202 0.53 -11.36 -9.69
CA ALA A 202 1.40 -10.71 -10.68
C ALA A 202 0.68 -9.59 -11.43
N ALA A 203 -0.58 -9.81 -11.85
CA ALA A 203 -1.37 -8.78 -12.54
C ALA A 203 -1.64 -7.58 -11.62
N GLY A 204 -1.90 -7.82 -10.33
CA GLY A 204 -2.05 -6.76 -9.32
C GLY A 204 -0.81 -5.89 -9.20
N LEU A 205 0.38 -6.50 -9.08
CA LEU A 205 1.66 -5.79 -8.95
C LEU A 205 2.03 -5.03 -10.24
N LEU A 206 1.84 -5.64 -11.42
CA LEU A 206 2.07 -4.98 -12.70
C LEU A 206 1.12 -3.79 -12.90
N ARG A 207 -0.14 -3.94 -12.51
CA ARG A 207 -1.10 -2.83 -12.58
C ARG A 207 -0.72 -1.69 -11.65
N ALA A 208 -0.22 -2.00 -10.46
CA ALA A 208 0.33 -1.01 -9.54
C ALA A 208 1.54 -0.28 -10.16
N HIS A 209 2.46 -1.01 -10.76
CA HIS A 209 3.60 -0.45 -11.47
C HIS A 209 3.17 0.55 -12.56
N ASP A 210 2.16 0.20 -13.39
CA ASP A 210 1.64 1.11 -14.43
C ASP A 210 1.08 2.40 -13.84
N VAL A 211 0.31 2.31 -12.73
CA VAL A 211 -0.22 3.48 -12.03
C VAL A 211 0.91 4.37 -11.52
N LEU A 212 1.93 3.77 -10.90
CA LEU A 212 3.08 4.50 -10.38
C LEU A 212 3.88 5.19 -11.47
N ARG A 213 4.08 4.53 -12.61
CA ARG A 213 4.76 5.11 -13.77
C ARG A 213 4.06 6.37 -14.25
N VAL A 214 2.73 6.34 -14.37
CA VAL A 214 1.94 7.51 -14.76
C VAL A 214 2.03 8.63 -13.72
N GLU A 215 1.92 8.30 -12.43
CA GLU A 215 1.98 9.31 -11.37
C GLU A 215 3.38 9.94 -11.22
N ARG A 216 4.46 9.20 -11.44
CA ARG A 216 5.82 9.75 -11.47
C ARG A 216 6.02 10.79 -12.58
N LEU A 217 5.34 10.61 -13.73
CA LEU A 217 5.36 11.61 -14.81
C LEU A 217 4.56 12.87 -14.45
N ARG A 218 3.47 12.73 -13.66
CA ARG A 218 2.61 13.85 -13.25
C ARG A 218 3.19 14.64 -12.08
N ASP A 219 3.77 13.94 -11.12
CA ASP A 219 4.31 14.53 -9.88
C ASP A 219 5.57 13.75 -9.45
N PRO A 220 6.72 14.02 -10.10
CA PRO A 220 7.97 13.29 -9.87
C PRO A 220 8.53 13.46 -8.46
N ALA A 221 8.16 14.54 -7.78
CA ALA A 221 8.61 14.81 -6.41
C ALA A 221 7.83 14.00 -5.35
N ARG A 222 6.67 13.46 -5.70
CA ARG A 222 5.82 12.73 -4.77
C ARG A 222 6.24 11.27 -4.67
N ARG A 223 6.85 10.90 -3.56
CA ARG A 223 7.33 9.53 -3.34
C ARG A 223 6.16 8.56 -3.11
N PRO A 224 6.11 7.42 -3.82
CA PRO A 224 5.07 6.42 -3.62
C PRO A 224 5.37 5.52 -2.41
N LEU A 225 4.29 5.06 -1.77
CA LEU A 225 4.26 3.96 -0.83
C LEU A 225 3.22 2.96 -1.31
N VAL A 226 3.63 1.75 -1.66
CA VAL A 226 2.73 0.67 -2.04
C VAL A 226 2.38 -0.16 -0.81
N VAL A 227 1.10 -0.38 -0.60
CA VAL A 227 0.57 -1.22 0.48
C VAL A 227 -0.16 -2.40 -0.17
N VAL A 228 0.50 -3.56 -0.19
CA VAL A 228 -0.06 -4.80 -0.74
C VAL A 228 -0.81 -5.53 0.37
N VAL A 229 -2.07 -5.85 0.15
CA VAL A 229 -2.93 -6.53 1.12
C VAL A 229 -3.32 -7.89 0.55
N THR A 230 -2.68 -8.96 1.01
CA THR A 230 -2.81 -10.32 0.47
C THR A 230 -2.40 -11.37 1.51
N ASP A 231 -2.79 -12.62 1.29
CA ASP A 231 -2.22 -13.78 2.00
C ASP A 231 -0.95 -14.35 1.31
N GLY A 232 -0.49 -13.67 0.25
CA GLY A 232 0.70 -14.05 -0.51
C GLY A 232 0.49 -15.18 -1.50
N ARG A 233 -0.67 -15.78 -1.56
CA ARG A 233 -0.98 -16.84 -2.54
C ARG A 233 -1.07 -16.24 -3.94
N ALA A 234 -0.46 -16.91 -4.90
CA ALA A 234 -0.59 -16.59 -6.31
C ALA A 234 -1.20 -17.81 -7.02
N THR A 235 -2.36 -17.61 -7.64
CA THR A 235 -3.07 -18.66 -8.36
C THR A 235 -3.60 -18.09 -9.68
N GLY A 236 -3.35 -18.77 -10.76
CA GLY A 236 -3.84 -18.36 -12.09
C GLY A 236 -2.70 -18.09 -13.06
N GLY A 237 -2.82 -18.69 -14.24
CA GLY A 237 -1.79 -18.68 -15.28
C GLY A 237 -0.65 -19.67 -15.03
N PRO A 238 0.30 -19.73 -15.96
CA PRO A 238 1.51 -20.53 -15.80
C PRO A 238 2.45 -19.87 -14.79
N GLU A 239 3.10 -20.68 -13.93
CA GLU A 239 4.10 -20.24 -12.94
C GLU A 239 3.69 -18.98 -12.12
N PRO A 240 2.53 -18.97 -11.47
CA PRO A 240 1.97 -17.74 -10.90
C PRO A 240 2.86 -17.12 -9.82
N VAL A 241 3.58 -17.94 -9.05
CA VAL A 241 4.51 -17.48 -8.01
C VAL A 241 5.75 -16.81 -8.65
N ALA A 242 6.35 -17.44 -9.67
CA ALA A 242 7.50 -16.89 -10.36
C ALA A 242 7.17 -15.57 -11.08
N LEU A 243 5.97 -15.47 -11.65
CA LEU A 243 5.46 -14.22 -12.26
C LEU A 243 5.27 -13.11 -11.21
N ALA A 244 4.69 -13.46 -10.05
CA ALA A 244 4.52 -12.50 -8.96
C ALA A 244 5.87 -11.99 -8.45
N GLY A 245 6.86 -12.88 -8.29
CA GLY A 245 8.21 -12.50 -7.90
C GLY A 245 8.91 -11.59 -8.92
N ARG A 246 8.75 -11.85 -10.23
CA ARG A 246 9.27 -10.95 -11.27
C ARG A 246 8.64 -9.55 -11.18
N ALA A 247 7.32 -9.48 -11.00
CA ALA A 247 6.62 -8.22 -10.85
C ALA A 247 7.02 -7.46 -9.56
N ALA A 248 7.24 -8.20 -8.46
CA ALA A 248 7.71 -7.63 -7.20
C ALA A 248 9.12 -7.02 -7.36
N ARG A 249 10.05 -7.74 -7.96
CA ARG A 249 11.41 -7.23 -8.22
C ARG A 249 11.44 -6.03 -9.16
N LEU A 250 10.49 -5.92 -10.09
CA LEU A 250 10.36 -4.72 -10.93
C LEU A 250 10.05 -3.47 -10.09
N LEU A 251 9.11 -3.56 -9.15
CA LEU A 251 8.79 -2.47 -8.22
C LEU A 251 9.96 -2.14 -7.29
N ALA A 252 10.67 -3.16 -6.80
CA ALA A 252 11.85 -3.00 -5.96
C ALA A 252 12.99 -2.30 -6.70
N ALA A 253 13.27 -2.67 -7.97
CA ALA A 253 14.30 -2.07 -8.80
C ALA A 253 14.09 -0.57 -9.05
N GLU A 254 12.85 -0.11 -9.03
CA GLU A 254 12.50 1.30 -9.12
C GLU A 254 12.58 2.07 -7.78
N GLY A 255 13.05 1.44 -6.72
CA GLY A 255 13.16 2.03 -5.38
C GLY A 255 11.81 2.36 -4.74
N THR A 256 10.74 1.69 -5.14
CA THR A 256 9.41 1.90 -4.58
C THR A 256 9.33 1.35 -3.16
N ALA A 257 8.96 2.19 -2.19
CA ALA A 257 8.73 1.72 -0.83
C ALA A 257 7.47 0.83 -0.77
N CYS A 258 7.61 -0.37 -0.23
CA CYS A 258 6.54 -1.36 -0.17
C CYS A 258 6.32 -1.87 1.25
N VAL A 259 5.05 -2.10 1.59
CA VAL A 259 4.62 -2.80 2.81
C VAL A 259 3.61 -3.86 2.41
N VAL A 260 3.79 -5.08 2.88
CA VAL A 260 2.84 -6.17 2.67
C VAL A 260 2.05 -6.39 3.96
N VAL A 261 0.75 -6.24 3.88
CA VAL A 261 -0.17 -6.59 4.97
C VAL A 261 -0.53 -8.06 4.81
N ASP A 262 0.06 -8.87 5.68
CA ASP A 262 -0.13 -10.32 5.69
C ASP A 262 -1.51 -10.67 6.27
N CYS A 263 -2.39 -11.10 5.41
CA CYS A 263 -3.75 -11.54 5.74
C CYS A 263 -3.87 -13.06 5.89
N GLU A 264 -2.75 -13.78 5.96
CA GLU A 264 -2.77 -15.21 6.17
C GLU A 264 -3.39 -15.53 7.53
N ALA A 265 -4.37 -16.42 7.53
CA ALA A 265 -5.08 -16.88 8.72
C ALA A 265 -5.11 -18.41 8.75
N GLY A 266 -5.02 -18.96 9.96
CA GLY A 266 -5.05 -20.40 10.20
C GLY A 266 -3.91 -20.86 11.09
N PRO A 267 -3.96 -22.13 11.54
CA PRO A 267 -2.92 -22.68 12.42
C PRO A 267 -1.60 -22.93 11.69
N VAL A 268 -1.62 -23.13 10.37
CA VAL A 268 -0.44 -23.33 9.53
C VAL A 268 -0.21 -22.07 8.70
N ARG A 269 0.93 -21.41 8.92
CA ARG A 269 1.35 -20.25 8.15
C ARG A 269 2.40 -20.65 7.14
N LEU A 270 2.19 -20.32 5.88
CA LEU A 270 3.11 -20.57 4.78
C LEU A 270 4.18 -19.46 4.65
N GLY A 271 3.91 -18.28 5.21
CA GLY A 271 4.81 -17.13 5.18
C GLY A 271 5.00 -16.51 3.79
N LEU A 272 4.07 -16.75 2.86
CA LEU A 272 4.17 -16.29 1.48
C LEU A 272 4.15 -14.76 1.38
N ALA A 273 3.40 -14.10 2.24
CA ALA A 273 3.37 -12.64 2.31
C ALA A 273 4.73 -12.06 2.74
N GLY A 274 5.46 -12.75 3.63
CA GLY A 274 6.81 -12.40 4.02
C GLY A 274 7.79 -12.52 2.84
N GLN A 275 7.75 -13.64 2.12
CA GLN A 275 8.58 -13.84 0.92
C GLN A 275 8.30 -12.77 -0.15
N LEU A 276 7.04 -12.43 -0.36
CA LEU A 276 6.66 -11.34 -1.26
C LEU A 276 7.24 -10.00 -0.81
N ALA A 277 7.22 -9.71 0.50
CA ALA A 277 7.79 -8.49 1.04
C ALA A 277 9.30 -8.42 0.81
N ASP A 278 10.03 -9.53 0.97
CA ASP A 278 11.47 -9.61 0.70
C ASP A 278 11.76 -9.33 -0.78
N GLU A 279 10.98 -9.90 -1.71
CA GLU A 279 11.11 -9.66 -3.15
C GLU A 279 10.78 -8.22 -3.55
N LEU A 280 9.88 -7.56 -2.83
CA LEU A 280 9.54 -6.15 -3.00
C LEU A 280 10.58 -5.21 -2.35
N GLY A 281 11.57 -5.73 -1.62
CA GLY A 281 12.49 -4.93 -0.81
C GLY A 281 11.78 -4.16 0.31
N GLY A 282 10.64 -4.67 0.79
CA GLY A 282 9.77 -4.04 1.77
C GLY A 282 9.70 -4.80 3.10
N THR A 283 8.62 -4.61 3.83
CA THR A 283 8.35 -5.26 5.11
C THR A 283 6.96 -5.88 5.14
N ALA A 284 6.83 -7.06 5.75
CA ALA A 284 5.54 -7.66 6.04
C ALA A 284 5.06 -7.25 7.43
N VAL A 285 3.76 -6.97 7.56
CA VAL A 285 3.09 -6.66 8.82
C VAL A 285 1.72 -7.33 8.85
N THR A 286 1.28 -7.80 9.99
CA THR A 286 -0.08 -8.32 10.16
C THR A 286 -1.08 -7.19 10.42
N PRO A 287 -2.39 -7.38 10.17
CA PRO A 287 -3.42 -6.39 10.52
C PRO A 287 -3.41 -6.01 12.01
N ALA A 288 -3.04 -6.95 12.88
CA ALA A 288 -2.90 -6.68 14.33
C ALA A 288 -1.71 -5.76 14.63
N GLU A 289 -0.60 -5.91 13.92
CA GLU A 289 0.60 -5.06 14.08
C GLU A 289 0.44 -3.66 13.50
N LEU A 290 -0.51 -3.47 12.59
CA LEU A 290 -0.88 -2.15 12.10
C LEU A 290 -1.54 -1.27 13.16
N ARG A 291 -2.11 -1.86 14.22
CA ARG A 291 -2.71 -1.09 15.31
C ARG A 291 -1.62 -0.36 16.09
N ALA A 292 -1.86 0.93 16.36
CA ALA A 292 -0.89 1.78 17.06
C ALA A 292 -0.67 1.37 18.52
N ASP A 293 -1.62 0.65 19.10
CA ASP A 293 -1.65 0.14 20.48
C ASP A 293 -1.12 -1.30 20.60
N SER A 294 -0.66 -1.90 19.52
CA SER A 294 -0.14 -3.28 19.54
C SER A 294 1.23 -3.37 20.22
N ILE A 295 1.34 -4.22 21.23
CA ILE A 295 2.58 -4.49 21.98
C ILE A 295 3.69 -5.03 21.05
N ALA A 296 3.35 -5.90 20.10
CA ALA A 296 4.30 -6.44 19.13
C ALA A 296 4.96 -5.37 18.24
N GLY A 297 4.27 -4.25 18.04
CA GLY A 297 4.83 -3.12 17.31
C GLY A 297 5.79 -2.28 18.12
N VAL A 298 5.59 -2.14 19.44
CA VAL A 298 6.51 -1.43 20.32
C VAL A 298 7.85 -2.15 20.39
N VAL A 299 7.85 -3.49 20.45
CA VAL A 299 9.08 -4.30 20.49
C VAL A 299 9.91 -4.16 19.22
N ARG A 300 9.29 -4.15 18.02
CA ARG A 300 10.03 -3.96 16.75
C ARG A 300 10.61 -2.55 16.60
N ASP A 301 9.88 -1.54 17.01
CA ASP A 301 10.36 -0.15 16.98
C ASP A 301 11.58 0.04 17.90
N VAL A 302 11.62 -0.64 19.06
CA VAL A 302 12.76 -0.65 19.98
C VAL A 302 13.95 -1.41 19.37
N GLN A 303 13.73 -2.56 18.73
CA GLN A 303 14.79 -3.34 18.05
C GLN A 303 15.34 -2.62 16.83
N GLY A 304 14.49 -1.98 16.01
CA GLY A 304 14.92 -1.19 14.85
C GLY A 304 15.66 0.12 15.22
N ALA A 305 15.43 0.65 16.42
CA ALA A 305 16.17 1.81 16.95
C ALA A 305 17.56 1.39 17.50
N GLY A 306 17.68 0.17 18.00
CA GLY A 306 18.94 -0.37 18.53
C GLY A 306 19.98 -0.62 17.45
N THR A 307 19.57 -1.15 16.29
CA THR A 307 20.45 -1.42 15.13
C THR A 307 20.96 -0.16 14.42
N ARG A 308 20.25 0.97 14.57
CA ARG A 308 20.69 2.27 13.99
C ARG A 308 21.65 3.07 14.88
N ARG A 309 21.92 2.62 16.11
CA ARG A 309 22.92 3.24 17.01
C ARG A 309 24.29 2.57 16.98
N ALA A 310 24.41 1.42 16.29
CA ALA A 310 25.64 0.60 16.23
C ALA A 310 26.29 0.60 14.83
N ALA A 311 25.91 1.51 13.93
CA ALA A 311 26.53 1.69 12.61
C ALA A 311 27.05 3.13 12.44
#